data_2e365a9c3fb33f5832f9bcc4c1cb354f
#
_entry.id   2e365a9c3fb33f5832f9bcc4c1cb354f
#
_cell.length_a   1.000
_cell.length_b   1.000
_cell.length_c   1.000
_cell.angle_alpha   90.00
_cell.angle_beta   90.00
_cell.angle_gamma   90.00
#
_symmetry.space_group_name_H-M   'P 1'
#
loop_
_entity.id
_entity.type
_entity.pdbx_description
1 polymer ?
#
loop_
_entity_poly.entity_id
_entity_poly.type
_entity_poly.pdbx_seq_one_letter_code
_entity_poly.pdbx_strand_id
1 'polypeptide(L)'
;LTVRLRPHHLLCMLTYVGKGYTSGFVENYDRVATRLNAGEEDIELVDGPDDICEGLLCESHAHCFNEGVVQRDERARLSVSALLGETLTAGKRLQTTPDFLVKMRLAFAAGEIRQACRGCQWIRLCDRIAASGFAGVKIGEPLPTVAKDAARFSKHPMLRPKYGSSGRKH
;
A
#
# COMPACT_ATOMS: atom_id res chain seq x y z
N LEU A 1 11.15 14.71 9.77
CA LEU A 1 10.67 13.41 10.25
C LEU A 1 10.09 12.61 9.10
N THR A 2 10.22 11.30 9.16
CA THR A 2 9.68 10.37 8.18
C THR A 2 9.04 9.18 8.88
N VAL A 3 8.03 8.58 8.24
CA VAL A 3 7.53 7.25 8.60
C VAL A 3 8.36 6.22 7.84
N ARG A 4 9.07 5.37 8.55
CA ARG A 4 9.92 4.35 7.97
C ARG A 4 9.10 3.11 7.65
N LEU A 5 9.07 2.70 6.38
CA LEU A 5 8.36 1.52 5.94
C LEU A 5 9.24 0.61 5.08
N ARG A 6 9.12 -0.69 5.29
CA ARG A 6 9.69 -1.69 4.40
C ARG A 6 8.78 -1.90 3.18
N PRO A 7 9.32 -2.38 2.05
CA PRO A 7 8.57 -2.40 0.79
C PRO A 7 7.20 -3.08 0.84
N HIS A 8 7.04 -4.24 1.47
CA HIS A 8 5.74 -4.89 1.49
C HIS A 8 4.70 -4.17 2.36
N HIS A 9 5.12 -3.37 3.34
CA HIS A 9 4.22 -2.55 4.12
C HIS A 9 3.61 -1.39 3.32
N LEU A 10 4.18 -1.00 2.17
CA LEU A 10 3.50 -0.13 1.21
C LEU A 10 2.18 -0.72 0.71
N LEU A 11 2.08 -2.05 0.66
CA LEU A 11 0.86 -2.76 0.29
C LEU A 11 -0.08 -2.92 1.49
N CYS A 12 0.47 -3.32 2.64
CA CYS A 12 -0.31 -3.55 3.85
C CYS A 12 -1.04 -2.28 4.33
N MET A 13 -0.43 -1.11 4.20
CA MET A 13 -1.05 0.15 4.58
C MET A 13 -2.32 0.48 3.78
N LEU A 14 -2.45 -0.04 2.56
CA LEU A 14 -3.60 0.24 1.69
C LEU A 14 -4.89 -0.39 2.22
N THR A 15 -4.78 -1.50 2.94
CA THR A 15 -5.89 -2.31 3.44
C THR A 15 -5.99 -2.32 4.97
N TYR A 16 -5.24 -1.47 5.66
CA TYR A 16 -5.27 -1.42 7.10
C TYR A 16 -6.60 -0.85 7.63
N VAL A 17 -7.30 -1.65 8.43
CA VAL A 17 -8.63 -1.34 9.00
C VAL A 17 -8.66 -1.46 10.53
N GLY A 18 -7.51 -1.45 11.19
CA GLY A 18 -7.40 -1.60 12.65
C GLY A 18 -7.39 -3.04 13.14
N LYS A 19 -7.00 -3.98 12.28
CA LYS A 19 -6.80 -5.39 12.64
C LYS A 19 -5.33 -5.76 12.50
N GLY A 20 -4.83 -6.54 13.42
CA GLY A 20 -3.43 -6.97 13.45
C GLY A 20 -3.20 -8.15 14.39
N TYR A 21 -1.93 -8.48 14.63
CA TYR A 21 -1.51 -9.67 15.37
C TYR A 21 -1.82 -9.60 16.87
N THR A 22 -1.62 -8.42 17.47
CA THR A 22 -1.84 -8.15 18.90
C THR A 22 -2.43 -6.76 19.08
N SER A 23 -2.96 -6.46 20.30
CA SER A 23 -3.44 -5.11 20.62
C SER A 23 -2.31 -4.08 20.56
N GLY A 24 -1.12 -4.41 21.05
CA GLY A 24 0.06 -3.53 20.98
C GLY A 24 0.49 -3.22 19.55
N PHE A 25 0.44 -4.23 18.66
CA PHE A 25 0.67 -4.03 17.23
C PHE A 25 -0.34 -3.06 16.61
N VAL A 26 -1.63 -3.24 16.92
CA VAL A 26 -2.71 -2.38 16.40
C VAL A 26 -2.55 -0.94 16.91
N GLU A 27 -2.29 -0.76 18.20
CA GLU A 27 -2.05 0.58 18.78
C GLU A 27 -0.86 1.29 18.11
N ASN A 28 0.22 0.55 17.87
CA ASN A 28 1.37 1.09 17.15
C ASN A 28 1.04 1.44 15.70
N TYR A 29 0.33 0.56 15.00
CA TYR A 29 -0.07 0.81 13.62
C TYR A 29 -1.05 2.00 13.52
N ASP A 30 -1.96 2.15 14.48
CA ASP A 30 -2.87 3.31 14.55
C ASP A 30 -2.09 4.63 14.70
N ARG A 31 -0.99 4.64 15.48
CA ARG A 31 -0.09 5.81 15.57
C ARG A 31 0.58 6.10 14.22
N VAL A 32 1.07 5.07 13.52
CA VAL A 32 1.66 5.23 12.19
C VAL A 32 0.62 5.76 11.20
N ALA A 33 -0.60 5.23 11.21
CA ALA A 33 -1.69 5.70 10.36
C ALA A 33 -2.02 7.18 10.61
N THR A 34 -2.05 7.59 11.87
CA THR A 34 -2.28 8.99 12.25
C THR A 34 -1.19 9.91 11.69
N ARG A 35 0.08 9.51 11.79
CA ARG A 35 1.21 10.27 11.23
C ARG A 35 1.10 10.41 9.71
N LEU A 36 0.80 9.32 9.01
CA LEU A 36 0.63 9.34 7.55
C LEU A 36 -0.56 10.22 7.11
N ASN A 37 -1.67 10.18 7.85
CA ASN A 37 -2.84 11.01 7.56
C ASN A 37 -2.63 12.50 7.83
N ALA A 38 -1.73 12.84 8.74
CA ALA A 38 -1.37 14.25 8.99
C ALA A 38 -0.72 14.91 7.76
N GLY A 39 -0.09 14.12 6.88
CA GLY A 39 0.49 14.59 5.63
C GLY A 39 1.75 15.44 5.77
N GLU A 40 2.31 15.49 6.99
CA GLU A 40 3.52 16.27 7.30
C GLU A 40 4.80 15.45 7.17
N GLU A 41 4.68 14.13 7.10
CA GLU A 41 5.80 13.20 7.03
C GLU A 41 5.75 12.38 5.73
N ASP A 42 6.90 12.30 5.07
CA ASP A 42 7.08 11.37 3.95
C ASP A 42 7.27 9.93 4.47
N ILE A 43 6.95 8.95 3.63
CA ILE A 43 7.44 7.58 3.83
C ILE A 43 8.90 7.53 3.40
N GLU A 44 9.77 6.97 4.24
CA GLU A 44 11.12 6.59 3.89
C GLU A 44 11.22 5.07 3.79
N LEU A 45 11.60 4.56 2.62
CA LEU A 45 11.82 3.13 2.45
C LEU A 45 13.05 2.66 3.21
N VAL A 46 12.91 1.56 3.92
CA VAL A 46 14.00 0.94 4.67
C VAL A 46 14.09 -0.55 4.38
N ASP A 47 15.27 -1.12 4.56
CA ASP A 47 15.48 -2.55 4.61
C ASP A 47 15.37 -3.04 6.07
N GLY A 48 14.67 -4.15 6.27
CA GLY A 48 14.49 -4.72 7.60
C GLY A 48 13.30 -4.12 8.38
N PRO A 49 13.31 -4.26 9.72
CA PRO A 49 12.21 -3.79 10.55
C PRO A 49 11.94 -2.30 10.41
N ASP A 50 10.68 -1.93 10.42
CA ASP A 50 10.20 -0.57 10.23
C ASP A 50 9.29 -0.10 11.37
N ASP A 51 8.71 1.08 11.23
CA ASP A 51 7.86 1.67 12.26
C ASP A 51 6.60 0.83 12.56
N ILE A 52 6.09 0.06 11.60
CA ILE A 52 4.98 -0.87 11.81
C ILE A 52 5.44 -2.08 12.62
N CYS A 53 6.64 -2.59 12.36
CA CYS A 53 7.20 -3.73 13.07
C CYS A 53 7.53 -3.43 14.54
N GLU A 54 7.70 -2.18 14.91
CA GLU A 54 8.14 -1.77 16.25
C GLU A 54 7.26 -2.37 17.36
N GLY A 55 5.96 -2.47 17.13
CA GLY A 55 5.02 -3.12 18.04
C GLY A 55 5.22 -4.62 18.24
N LEU A 56 6.01 -5.29 17.40
CA LEU A 56 6.28 -6.73 17.46
C LEU A 56 7.72 -7.07 17.87
N LEU A 57 8.65 -6.12 17.85
CA LEU A 57 10.07 -6.37 18.09
C LEU A 57 10.38 -6.89 19.50
N CYS A 58 9.49 -6.66 20.46
CA CYS A 58 9.59 -7.15 21.83
C CYS A 58 8.98 -8.55 22.03
N GLU A 59 8.41 -9.14 20.98
CA GLU A 59 7.79 -10.46 21.06
C GLU A 59 8.76 -11.55 20.59
N SER A 60 8.72 -12.71 21.26
CA SER A 60 9.63 -13.85 21.00
C SER A 60 9.48 -14.49 19.61
N HIS A 61 8.51 -14.05 18.81
CA HIS A 61 8.19 -14.55 17.47
C HIS A 61 8.28 -13.48 16.38
N ALA A 62 9.13 -12.48 16.55
CA ALA A 62 9.33 -11.45 15.54
C ALA A 62 9.92 -12.05 14.24
N HIS A 63 9.10 -12.09 13.18
CA HIS A 63 9.49 -12.63 11.87
C HIS A 63 10.16 -11.59 10.96
N CYS A 64 10.49 -10.42 11.49
CA CYS A 64 10.96 -9.26 10.69
C CYS A 64 12.29 -9.47 9.96
N PHE A 65 13.05 -10.49 10.34
CA PHE A 65 14.38 -10.81 9.76
C PHE A 65 14.39 -12.12 8.98
N ASN A 66 13.26 -12.82 8.86
CA ASN A 66 13.28 -14.12 8.23
C ASN A 66 13.36 -13.96 6.70
N GLU A 67 13.96 -14.95 6.03
CA GLU A 67 14.22 -14.94 4.59
C GLU A 67 12.93 -14.77 3.77
N GLY A 68 11.82 -15.37 4.19
CA GLY A 68 10.52 -15.20 3.52
C GLY A 68 10.01 -13.77 3.52
N VAL A 69 10.31 -13.01 4.56
CA VAL A 69 9.95 -11.58 4.67
C VAL A 69 10.83 -10.73 3.75
N VAL A 70 12.12 -11.04 3.65
CA VAL A 70 13.05 -10.35 2.72
C VAL A 70 12.62 -10.59 1.27
N GLN A 71 12.23 -11.80 0.90
CA GLN A 71 11.72 -12.11 -0.43
C GLN A 71 10.39 -11.38 -0.71
N ARG A 72 9.53 -11.24 0.29
CA ARG A 72 8.30 -10.47 0.20
C ARG A 72 8.58 -8.99 -0.09
N ASP A 73 9.54 -8.42 0.60
CA ASP A 73 9.99 -7.05 0.36
C ASP A 73 10.48 -6.85 -1.07
N GLU A 74 11.26 -7.78 -1.59
CA GLU A 74 11.78 -7.69 -2.95
C GLU A 74 10.67 -7.74 -4.00
N ARG A 75 9.70 -8.64 -3.83
CA ARG A 75 8.53 -8.71 -4.72
C ARG A 75 7.70 -7.42 -4.68
N ALA A 76 7.49 -6.84 -3.50
CA ALA A 76 6.82 -5.56 -3.36
C ALA A 76 7.61 -4.43 -4.01
N ARG A 77 8.92 -4.39 -3.79
CA ARG A 77 9.82 -3.40 -4.39
C ARG A 77 9.72 -3.40 -5.91
N LEU A 78 9.81 -4.57 -6.53
CA LEU A 78 9.74 -4.72 -7.98
C LEU A 78 8.39 -4.29 -8.55
N SER A 79 7.29 -4.75 -7.97
CA SER A 79 5.95 -4.46 -8.49
C SER A 79 5.56 -2.99 -8.31
N VAL A 80 5.90 -2.40 -7.16
CA VAL A 80 5.60 -0.98 -6.92
C VAL A 80 6.53 -0.07 -7.73
N SER A 81 7.81 -0.44 -7.91
CA SER A 81 8.73 0.29 -8.81
C SER A 81 8.18 0.34 -10.24
N ALA A 82 7.69 -0.79 -10.75
CA ALA A 82 7.08 -0.85 -12.08
C ALA A 82 5.84 0.04 -12.19
N LEU A 83 4.98 0.04 -11.16
CA LEU A 83 3.79 0.88 -11.13
C LEU A 83 4.13 2.38 -11.14
N LEU A 84 5.11 2.78 -10.33
CA LEU A 84 5.47 4.19 -10.17
C LEU A 84 6.41 4.69 -11.28
N GLY A 85 7.00 3.79 -12.07
CA GLY A 85 7.95 4.14 -13.13
C GLY A 85 9.31 4.63 -12.59
N GLU A 86 9.65 4.25 -11.36
CA GLU A 86 10.91 4.62 -10.72
C GLU A 86 11.43 3.49 -9.84
N THR A 87 12.76 3.40 -9.69
CA THR A 87 13.38 2.38 -8.85
C THR A 87 13.24 2.75 -7.38
N LEU A 88 12.64 1.85 -6.60
CA LEU A 88 12.51 1.99 -5.16
C LEU A 88 13.70 1.32 -4.47
N THR A 89 14.50 2.12 -3.77
CA THR A 89 15.64 1.68 -2.97
C THR A 89 15.51 2.17 -1.54
N ALA A 90 16.25 1.59 -0.61
CA ALA A 90 16.34 2.11 0.75
C ALA A 90 16.76 3.60 0.74
N GLY A 91 16.13 4.40 1.58
CA GLY A 91 16.30 5.86 1.62
C GLY A 91 15.41 6.63 0.65
N LYS A 92 14.72 5.96 -0.29
CA LYS A 92 13.75 6.62 -1.17
C LYS A 92 12.58 7.16 -0.35
N ARG A 93 12.20 8.41 -0.63
CA ARG A 93 11.04 9.07 -0.01
C ARG A 93 9.84 9.07 -0.93
N LEU A 94 8.67 8.80 -0.36
CA LEU A 94 7.38 8.80 -1.04
C LEU A 94 6.38 9.62 -0.22
N GLN A 95 5.60 10.43 -0.91
CA GLN A 95 4.51 11.18 -0.27
C GLN A 95 3.20 10.42 -0.33
N THR A 96 2.49 10.32 0.79
CA THR A 96 1.16 9.71 0.89
C THR A 96 0.06 10.68 0.45
N THR A 97 0.17 11.17 -0.78
CA THR A 97 -0.87 12.02 -1.35
C THR A 97 -2.14 11.21 -1.66
N PRO A 98 -3.33 11.84 -1.73
CA PRO A 98 -4.55 11.16 -2.19
C PRO A 98 -4.38 10.48 -3.54
N ASP A 99 -3.70 11.12 -4.49
CA ASP A 99 -3.45 10.55 -5.83
C ASP A 99 -2.55 9.31 -5.78
N PHE A 100 -1.51 9.34 -4.95
CA PHE A 100 -0.66 8.18 -4.70
C PHE A 100 -1.47 7.00 -4.15
N LEU A 101 -2.29 7.23 -3.13
CA LEU A 101 -3.12 6.18 -2.52
C LEU A 101 -4.15 5.61 -3.49
N VAL A 102 -4.80 6.46 -4.29
CA VAL A 102 -5.73 6.02 -5.34
C VAL A 102 -5.03 5.15 -6.37
N LYS A 103 -3.87 5.59 -6.87
CA LYS A 103 -3.07 4.84 -7.84
C LYS A 103 -2.67 3.46 -7.30
N MET A 104 -2.17 3.43 -6.07
CA MET A 104 -1.77 2.19 -5.41
C MET A 104 -2.97 1.25 -5.19
N ARG A 105 -4.10 1.76 -4.72
CA ARG A 105 -5.31 0.96 -4.47
C ARG A 105 -5.94 0.41 -5.74
N LEU A 106 -5.96 1.17 -6.82
CA LEU A 106 -6.44 0.68 -8.12
C LEU A 106 -5.57 -0.48 -8.63
N ALA A 107 -4.26 -0.34 -8.57
CA ALA A 107 -3.33 -1.40 -8.97
C ALA A 107 -3.41 -2.62 -8.03
N PHE A 108 -3.60 -2.40 -6.73
CA PHE A 108 -3.81 -3.46 -5.76
C PHE A 108 -5.10 -4.25 -6.05
N ALA A 109 -6.22 -3.58 -6.29
CA ALA A 109 -7.49 -4.21 -6.61
C ALA A 109 -7.43 -4.99 -7.94
N ALA A 110 -6.67 -4.50 -8.92
CA ALA A 110 -6.42 -5.18 -10.20
C ALA A 110 -5.45 -6.37 -10.09
N GLY A 111 -4.81 -6.58 -8.93
CA GLY A 111 -3.82 -7.64 -8.74
C GLY A 111 -2.43 -7.35 -9.30
N GLU A 112 -2.17 -6.14 -9.77
CA GLU A 112 -0.92 -5.78 -10.47
C GLU A 112 0.29 -5.68 -9.52
N ILE A 113 0.07 -5.40 -8.23
CA ILE A 113 1.14 -5.20 -7.23
C ILE A 113 1.05 -6.18 -6.06
N ARG A 114 0.37 -7.31 -6.20
CA ARG A 114 0.09 -8.25 -5.10
C ARG A 114 0.99 -9.47 -5.06
N GLN A 115 2.07 -9.52 -5.79
CA GLN A 115 3.01 -10.65 -5.79
C GLN A 115 3.58 -10.92 -4.40
N ALA A 116 3.84 -9.87 -3.62
CA ALA A 116 4.29 -9.97 -2.24
C ALA A 116 3.23 -10.54 -1.27
N CYS A 117 1.95 -10.49 -1.64
CA CYS A 117 0.84 -10.94 -0.78
C CYS A 117 0.63 -12.46 -0.83
N ARG A 118 1.27 -13.18 -1.74
CA ARG A 118 1.16 -14.63 -1.85
C ARG A 118 1.63 -15.31 -0.56
N GLY A 119 0.78 -16.18 0.00
CA GLY A 119 1.08 -16.87 1.26
C GLY A 119 0.92 -16.01 2.51
N CYS A 120 0.47 -14.76 2.40
CA CYS A 120 0.17 -13.93 3.55
C CYS A 120 -1.12 -14.38 4.24
N GLN A 121 -1.08 -14.51 5.58
CA GLN A 121 -2.26 -14.92 6.37
C GLN A 121 -3.43 -13.92 6.29
N TRP A 122 -3.17 -12.66 5.94
CA TRP A 122 -4.17 -11.60 5.82
C TRP A 122 -4.79 -11.48 4.42
N ILE A 123 -4.36 -12.33 3.47
CA ILE A 123 -4.74 -12.19 2.06
C ILE A 123 -6.27 -12.14 1.85
N ARG A 124 -7.03 -12.98 2.55
CA ARG A 124 -8.49 -13.00 2.44
C ARG A 124 -9.16 -11.74 2.98
N LEU A 125 -8.62 -11.19 4.07
CA LEU A 125 -9.10 -9.91 4.59
C LEU A 125 -8.83 -8.79 3.58
N CYS A 126 -7.62 -8.73 3.04
CA CYS A 126 -7.23 -7.74 2.04
C CYS A 126 -8.07 -7.87 0.75
N ASP A 127 -8.41 -9.08 0.33
CA ASP A 127 -9.30 -9.32 -0.82
C ASP A 127 -10.69 -8.71 -0.59
N ARG A 128 -11.27 -8.94 0.60
CA ARG A 128 -12.58 -8.36 0.94
C ARG A 128 -12.54 -6.83 1.01
N ILE A 129 -11.48 -6.27 1.57
CA ILE A 129 -11.31 -4.82 1.68
C ILE A 129 -11.17 -4.20 0.29
N ALA A 130 -10.35 -4.77 -0.58
CA ALA A 130 -10.22 -4.31 -1.96
C ALA A 130 -11.54 -4.43 -2.74
N ALA A 131 -12.26 -5.54 -2.59
CA ALA A 131 -13.56 -5.75 -3.22
C ALA A 131 -14.63 -4.76 -2.75
N SER A 132 -14.52 -4.25 -1.51
CA SER A 132 -15.41 -3.21 -0.97
C SER A 132 -15.07 -1.78 -1.41
N GLY A 133 -14.07 -1.60 -2.27
CA GLY A 133 -13.55 -0.29 -2.61
C GLY A 133 -12.73 0.34 -1.48
N PHE A 134 -12.09 -0.50 -0.64
CA PHE A 134 -11.29 -0.08 0.52
C PHE A 134 -12.10 0.62 1.61
N ALA A 135 -13.34 0.19 1.83
CA ALA A 135 -14.19 0.70 2.89
C ALA A 135 -13.55 0.44 4.28
N GLY A 136 -13.61 1.43 5.15
CA GLY A 136 -13.13 1.34 6.53
C GLY A 136 -11.61 1.42 6.71
N VAL A 137 -10.85 1.72 5.67
CA VAL A 137 -9.39 1.91 5.77
C VAL A 137 -9.05 3.10 6.67
N LYS A 138 -7.96 2.97 7.41
CA LYS A 138 -7.51 3.99 8.36
C LYS A 138 -6.47 4.96 7.78
N ILE A 139 -5.92 4.67 6.61
CA ILE A 139 -4.95 5.54 5.93
C ILE A 139 -5.58 6.07 4.65
N GLY A 140 -5.73 7.39 4.57
CA GLY A 140 -6.41 8.05 3.46
C GLY A 140 -7.90 7.70 3.39
N GLU A 141 -8.47 7.88 2.22
CA GLU A 141 -9.90 7.65 1.94
C GLU A 141 -10.11 6.37 1.12
N PRO A 142 -11.27 5.71 1.24
CA PRO A 142 -11.67 4.64 0.32
C PRO A 142 -11.64 5.11 -1.14
N LEU A 143 -11.60 4.16 -2.07
CA LEU A 143 -11.79 4.51 -3.48
C LEU A 143 -13.18 5.11 -3.69
N PRO A 144 -13.29 6.17 -4.49
CA PRO A 144 -14.60 6.75 -4.83
C PRO A 144 -15.48 5.72 -5.52
N THR A 145 -16.77 5.69 -5.16
CA THR A 145 -17.72 4.80 -5.80
C THR A 145 -17.98 5.24 -7.24
N VAL A 146 -17.87 4.32 -8.18
CA VAL A 146 -17.92 4.56 -9.63
C VAL A 146 -19.17 5.32 -10.08
N ALA A 147 -20.28 5.21 -9.34
CA ALA A 147 -21.56 5.86 -9.70
C ALA A 147 -21.63 7.35 -9.36
N LYS A 148 -20.79 7.85 -8.44
CA LYS A 148 -20.83 9.26 -8.00
C LYS A 148 -19.63 10.09 -8.48
N ASP A 149 -18.56 9.46 -8.92
CA ASP A 149 -17.26 10.11 -9.12
C ASP A 149 -16.63 9.92 -10.51
N ALA A 150 -17.33 9.34 -11.47
CA ALA A 150 -16.87 9.26 -12.86
C ALA A 150 -16.48 10.65 -13.41
N ALA A 151 -17.20 11.70 -12.98
CA ALA A 151 -16.90 13.08 -13.31
C ALA A 151 -15.60 13.60 -12.65
N ARG A 152 -15.19 13.04 -11.51
CA ARG A 152 -13.98 13.43 -10.77
C ARG A 152 -12.74 12.80 -11.37
N PHE A 153 -12.84 11.53 -11.83
CA PHE A 153 -11.76 10.82 -12.53
C PHE A 153 -11.45 11.44 -13.90
N SER A 154 -12.45 12.00 -14.60
CA SER A 154 -12.25 12.64 -15.90
C SER A 154 -11.46 13.95 -15.83
N LYS A 155 -11.34 14.54 -14.64
CA LYS A 155 -10.62 15.81 -14.43
C LYS A 155 -9.13 15.62 -14.09
N HIS A 156 -8.68 14.38 -13.82
CA HIS A 156 -7.28 14.07 -13.55
C HIS A 156 -6.62 13.43 -14.78
N PRO A 157 -5.73 14.17 -15.51
CA PRO A 157 -5.12 13.66 -16.75
C PRO A 157 -4.26 12.42 -16.57
N MET A 158 -3.81 12.12 -15.35
CA MET A 158 -2.95 10.98 -15.03
C MET A 158 -3.70 9.64 -14.89
N LEU A 159 -5.03 9.64 -14.87
CA LEU A 159 -5.84 8.44 -14.69
C LEU A 159 -6.55 7.96 -15.98
N ARG A 160 -6.23 8.56 -17.13
CA ARG A 160 -6.75 8.07 -18.41
C ARG A 160 -6.01 6.77 -18.79
N PRO A 161 -6.69 5.63 -18.94
CA PRO A 161 -6.08 4.47 -19.54
C PRO A 161 -5.67 4.84 -20.97
N LYS A 162 -4.40 4.63 -21.32
CA LYS A 162 -3.91 4.68 -22.71
C LYS A 162 -4.41 3.44 -23.46
N TYR A 163 -5.70 3.34 -23.69
CA TYR A 163 -6.19 2.42 -24.69
C TYR A 163 -6.26 3.16 -26.02
N GLY A 164 -5.21 3.01 -26.80
CA GLY A 164 -5.23 3.38 -28.20
C GLY A 164 -6.32 2.57 -28.92
N SER A 165 -7.26 3.26 -29.50
CA SER A 165 -8.17 2.71 -30.49
C SER A 165 -7.34 2.26 -31.70
N SER A 166 -7.06 0.95 -31.82
CA SER A 166 -6.64 0.38 -33.09
C SER A 166 -7.87 0.29 -33.98
N GLY A 167 -8.13 1.34 -34.72
CA GLY A 167 -9.08 1.32 -35.81
C GLY A 167 -8.60 0.36 -36.88
N ARG A 168 -9.17 -0.83 -36.99
CA ARG A 168 -9.09 -1.62 -38.20
C ARG A 168 -9.96 -0.96 -39.25
N LYS A 169 -9.35 -0.41 -40.27
CA LYS A 169 -10.03 -0.14 -41.55
C LYS A 169 -9.95 -1.42 -42.38
N HIS A 170 -11.06 -1.94 -42.80
CA HIS A 170 -11.21 -2.77 -43.98
C HIS A 170 -11.22 -1.92 -45.20
#